data_98b58281932e3fff7255de329e951353
#
_entry.id   98b58281932e3fff7255de329e951353
#
_cell.length_a   1.000
_cell.length_b   1.000
_cell.length_c   1.000
_cell.angle_alpha   90.00
_cell.angle_beta   90.00
_cell.angle_gamma   90.00
#
_symmetry.space_group_name_H-M   'P 1'
#
loop_
_entity.id
_entity.type
_entity.pdbx_description
1 polymer ?
#
loop_
_entity_poly.entity_id
_entity_poly.type
_entity_poly.pdbx_seq_one_letter_code
_entity_poly.pdbx_strand_id
1 'polypeptide(L)'
;LFEDCFEAWKYGPVMVSIRQKYRDNALHEELSPETIKNYKSVFDMVFETYAQKDSWSLSSITHGEYAWQKARQKVTAESQHVLIITDDIREDAERVKIRRFIYEKANSLMTKTNDHANN
;
A
#
# COMPACT_ATOMS: atom_id res chain seq x y z
N LEU A 1 7.84 -12.39 -2.90
CA LEU A 1 6.55 -13.04 -3.12
C LEU A 1 6.05 -12.87 -4.55
N PHE A 2 6.14 -11.67 -5.09
CA PHE A 2 5.74 -11.38 -6.46
C PHE A 2 6.92 -10.84 -7.25
N GLU A 3 7.21 -11.46 -8.37
CA GLU A 3 8.29 -11.03 -9.29
C GLU A 3 7.82 -9.97 -10.27
N ASP A 4 6.50 -9.78 -10.37
CA ASP A 4 5.88 -8.83 -11.29
C ASP A 4 5.86 -7.41 -10.77
N CYS A 5 5.73 -6.47 -11.72
CA CYS A 5 5.60 -5.05 -11.46
C CYS A 5 4.14 -4.61 -11.42
N PHE A 6 3.88 -3.50 -10.73
CA PHE A 6 2.57 -2.85 -10.77
C PHE A 6 2.45 -1.90 -11.97
N GLU A 7 1.26 -1.86 -12.56
CA GLU A 7 0.87 -0.84 -13.53
C GLU A 7 0.00 0.22 -12.86
N ALA A 8 0.14 1.46 -13.28
CA ALA A 8 -0.65 2.58 -12.76
C ALA A 8 -1.95 2.75 -13.56
N TRP A 9 -3.00 2.06 -13.14
CA TRP A 9 -4.33 2.18 -13.74
C TRP A 9 -5.11 3.35 -13.13
N LYS A 10 -6.21 3.72 -13.79
CA LYS A 10 -7.03 4.88 -13.41
C LYS A 10 -7.48 4.87 -11.94
N TYR A 11 -7.83 3.71 -11.40
CA TYR A 11 -8.34 3.58 -10.04
C TYR A 11 -7.33 3.07 -9.02
N GLY A 12 -6.07 2.99 -9.40
CA GLY A 12 -4.99 2.60 -8.51
C GLY A 12 -3.98 1.65 -9.16
N PRO A 13 -2.98 1.22 -8.40
CA PRO A 13 -2.00 0.26 -8.89
C PRO A 13 -2.63 -1.12 -9.11
N VAL A 14 -2.23 -1.79 -10.19
CA VAL A 14 -2.71 -3.12 -10.54
C VAL A 14 -1.53 -4.03 -10.88
N MET A 15 -1.48 -5.19 -10.26
CA MET A 15 -0.60 -6.27 -10.66
C MET A 15 -1.39 -7.18 -11.62
N VAL A 16 -1.09 -7.09 -12.91
CA VAL A 16 -1.89 -7.72 -13.98
C VAL A 16 -1.96 -9.24 -13.83
N SER A 17 -0.85 -9.89 -13.46
CA SER A 17 -0.81 -11.35 -13.25
C SER A 17 -1.76 -11.81 -12.16
N ILE A 18 -1.82 -11.10 -11.03
CA ILE A 18 -2.72 -11.40 -9.93
C ILE A 18 -4.18 -11.17 -10.34
N ARG A 19 -4.45 -10.05 -11.01
CA ARG A 19 -5.79 -9.75 -11.52
C ARG A 19 -6.29 -10.83 -12.48
N GLN A 20 -5.43 -11.30 -13.38
CA GLN A 20 -5.77 -12.36 -14.33
C GLN A 20 -6.05 -13.68 -13.59
N LYS A 21 -5.20 -14.09 -12.64
CA LYS A 21 -5.44 -15.28 -11.84
C LYS A 21 -6.75 -15.21 -11.05
N TYR A 22 -7.08 -14.04 -10.50
CA TYR A 22 -8.35 -13.83 -9.81
C TYR A 22 -9.56 -14.02 -10.75
N ARG A 23 -9.51 -13.43 -11.94
CA ARG A 23 -10.58 -13.57 -12.96
C ARG A 23 -10.75 -15.02 -13.43
N ASP A 24 -9.66 -15.75 -13.57
CA ASP A 24 -9.64 -17.15 -13.99
C ASP A 24 -9.94 -18.13 -12.84
N ASN A 25 -10.21 -17.62 -11.64
CA ASN A 25 -10.41 -18.40 -10.42
C ASN A 25 -9.21 -19.33 -10.12
N ALA A 26 -8.00 -18.82 -10.35
CA ALA A 26 -6.75 -19.58 -10.27
C ALA A 26 -5.84 -19.15 -9.12
N LEU A 27 -6.36 -18.39 -8.14
CA LEU A 27 -5.62 -18.02 -6.92
C LEU A 27 -5.71 -19.13 -5.87
N HIS A 28 -5.01 -20.22 -6.13
CA HIS A 28 -5.01 -21.40 -5.25
C HIS A 28 -3.60 -21.78 -4.76
N GLU A 29 -2.63 -20.90 -4.94
CA GLU A 29 -1.27 -21.16 -4.51
C GLU A 29 -1.17 -21.17 -2.99
N GLU A 30 -0.63 -22.26 -2.44
CA GLU A 30 -0.32 -22.35 -1.02
C GLU A 30 1.10 -21.79 -0.78
N LEU A 31 1.22 -20.91 0.20
CA LEU A 31 2.52 -20.42 0.63
C LEU A 31 3.22 -21.48 1.48
N SER A 32 4.55 -21.61 1.34
CA SER A 32 5.34 -22.48 2.20
C SER A 32 5.28 -22.01 3.65
N PRO A 33 5.39 -22.91 4.65
CA PRO A 33 5.42 -22.52 6.06
C PRO A 33 6.52 -21.52 6.40
N GLU A 34 7.67 -21.61 5.73
CA GLU A 34 8.78 -20.66 5.88
C GLU A 34 8.41 -19.27 5.39
N THR A 35 7.78 -19.16 4.23
CA THR A 35 7.31 -17.88 3.69
C THR A 35 6.27 -17.24 4.64
N ILE A 36 5.33 -18.02 5.13
CA ILE A 36 4.33 -17.56 6.10
C ILE A 36 5.02 -17.00 7.35
N LYS A 37 5.97 -17.73 7.91
CA LYS A 37 6.72 -17.31 9.10
C LYS A 37 7.46 -16.00 8.88
N ASN A 38 8.15 -15.87 7.74
CA ASN A 38 8.98 -14.70 7.45
C ASN A 38 8.17 -13.41 7.21
N TYR A 39 6.97 -13.54 6.67
CA TYR A 39 6.15 -12.38 6.29
C TYR A 39 4.89 -12.17 7.14
N LYS A 40 4.67 -13.01 8.16
CA LYS A 40 3.45 -12.97 8.97
C LYS A 40 3.19 -11.60 9.59
N SER A 41 4.20 -10.97 10.17
CA SER A 41 4.02 -9.66 10.81
C SER A 41 3.59 -8.57 9.81
N VAL A 42 4.11 -8.61 8.59
CA VAL A 42 3.73 -7.69 7.52
C VAL A 42 2.30 -7.95 7.07
N PHE A 43 1.93 -9.21 6.85
CA PHE A 43 0.57 -9.58 6.47
C PHE A 43 -0.46 -9.17 7.53
N ASP A 44 -0.18 -9.43 8.79
CA ASP A 44 -1.08 -9.09 9.89
C ASP A 44 -1.27 -7.56 9.97
N MET A 45 -0.21 -6.79 9.85
CA MET A 45 -0.27 -5.34 9.86
C MET A 45 -1.09 -4.78 8.68
N VAL A 46 -0.84 -5.28 7.47
CA VAL A 46 -1.56 -4.85 6.26
C VAL A 46 -3.04 -5.24 6.37
N PHE A 47 -3.32 -6.46 6.80
CA PHE A 47 -4.68 -6.94 6.97
C PHE A 47 -5.46 -6.11 7.99
N GLU A 48 -4.89 -5.85 9.16
CA GLU A 48 -5.51 -5.04 10.21
C GLU A 48 -5.76 -3.59 9.74
N THR A 49 -4.86 -3.05 8.95
CA THR A 49 -4.95 -1.66 8.48
C THR A 49 -5.98 -1.50 7.36
N TYR A 50 -6.09 -2.45 6.45
CA TYR A 50 -6.79 -2.24 5.17
C TYR A 50 -7.96 -3.19 4.91
N ALA A 51 -8.05 -4.34 5.57
CA ALA A 51 -9.03 -5.37 5.22
C ALA A 51 -10.50 -4.94 5.41
N GLN A 52 -10.76 -3.98 6.31
CA GLN A 52 -12.11 -3.48 6.58
C GLN A 52 -12.49 -2.27 5.72
N LYS A 53 -11.57 -1.77 4.93
CA LYS A 53 -11.83 -0.62 4.06
C LYS A 53 -12.50 -1.07 2.76
N ASP A 54 -13.47 -0.28 2.29
CA ASP A 54 -14.10 -0.55 1.00
C ASP A 54 -13.18 -0.21 -0.18
N SER A 55 -13.57 -0.63 -1.37
CA SER A 55 -12.77 -0.45 -2.58
C SER A 55 -12.52 1.02 -2.93
N TRP A 56 -13.48 1.90 -2.68
CA TRP A 56 -13.33 3.33 -2.95
C TRP A 56 -12.35 3.99 -1.98
N SER A 57 -12.39 3.61 -0.70
CA SER A 57 -11.44 4.09 0.31
C SER A 57 -10.01 3.64 -0.03
N LEU A 58 -9.83 2.38 -0.42
CA LEU A 58 -8.53 1.87 -0.85
C LEU A 58 -8.01 2.58 -2.10
N SER A 59 -8.86 2.80 -3.09
CA SER A 59 -8.52 3.56 -4.29
C SER A 59 -8.09 4.99 -3.94
N SER A 60 -8.81 5.67 -3.06
CA SER A 60 -8.47 7.03 -2.61
C SER A 60 -7.12 7.10 -1.92
N ILE A 61 -6.79 6.10 -1.09
CA ILE A 61 -5.47 6.01 -0.44
C ILE A 61 -4.37 5.89 -1.49
N THR A 62 -4.52 5.01 -2.47
CA THR A 62 -3.51 4.80 -3.51
C THR A 62 -3.35 6.00 -4.43
N HIS A 63 -4.41 6.77 -4.67
CA HIS A 63 -4.34 8.01 -5.44
C HIS A 63 -3.49 9.09 -4.76
N GLY A 64 -3.29 9.01 -3.45
CA GLY A 64 -2.39 9.88 -2.69
C GLY A 64 -0.92 9.46 -2.74
N GLU A 65 -0.60 8.30 -3.31
CA GLU A 65 0.77 7.78 -3.35
C GLU A 65 1.59 8.40 -4.49
N TYR A 66 2.82 8.76 -4.16
CA TYR A 66 3.76 9.38 -5.11
C TYR A 66 4.07 8.47 -6.31
N ALA A 67 4.34 7.20 -6.06
CA ALA A 67 4.70 6.24 -7.11
C ALA A 67 3.60 6.10 -8.18
N TRP A 68 2.35 6.01 -7.74
CA TRP A 68 1.20 5.95 -8.65
C TRP A 68 1.01 7.26 -9.41
N GLN A 69 1.05 8.39 -8.72
CA GLN A 69 0.89 9.72 -9.33
C GLN A 69 1.96 9.99 -10.38
N LYS A 70 3.21 9.67 -10.07
CA LYS A 70 4.34 9.85 -10.99
C LYS A 70 4.18 9.01 -12.25
N ALA A 71 3.78 7.74 -12.11
CA ALA A 71 3.53 6.88 -13.25
C ALA A 71 2.33 7.38 -14.08
N ARG A 72 1.27 7.85 -13.44
CA ARG A 72 0.09 8.39 -14.13
C ARG A 72 0.39 9.64 -14.97
N GLN A 73 1.37 10.43 -14.59
CA GLN A 73 1.81 11.59 -15.40
C GLN A 73 2.38 11.19 -16.76
N LYS A 74 2.83 9.96 -16.92
CA LYS A 74 3.39 9.41 -18.17
C LYS A 74 2.33 8.76 -19.06
N VAL A 75 1.08 8.72 -18.64
CA VAL A 75 -0.01 8.13 -19.40
C VAL A 75 -0.31 8.99 -20.61
N THR A 76 -0.44 8.34 -21.77
CA THR A 76 -0.85 8.96 -23.05
C THR A 76 -2.02 8.18 -23.64
N ALA A 77 -2.64 8.70 -24.72
CA ALA A 77 -3.68 7.98 -25.42
C ALA A 77 -3.22 6.61 -25.97
N GLU A 78 -1.91 6.50 -26.27
CA GLU A 78 -1.29 5.30 -26.82
C GLU A 78 -0.73 4.36 -25.74
N SER A 79 -0.46 4.88 -24.53
CA SER A 79 0.13 4.14 -23.42
C SER A 79 -0.62 4.45 -22.13
N GLN A 80 -1.71 3.74 -21.89
CA GLN A 80 -2.61 4.00 -20.75
C GLN A 80 -2.21 3.24 -19.48
N HIS A 81 -1.40 2.19 -19.58
CA HIS A 81 -0.98 1.34 -18.46
C HIS A 81 0.54 1.43 -18.28
N VAL A 82 0.98 2.48 -17.61
CA VAL A 82 2.39 2.74 -17.35
C VAL A 82 2.85 1.98 -16.10
N LEU A 83 4.04 1.38 -16.17
CA LEU A 83 4.63 0.68 -15.03
C LEU A 83 4.98 1.66 -13.91
N ILE A 84 4.69 1.23 -12.68
CA ILE A 84 5.15 1.91 -11.47
C ILE A 84 6.58 1.46 -11.18
N ILE A 85 7.46 2.43 -10.97
CA ILE A 85 8.87 2.17 -10.71
C ILE A 85 9.05 1.74 -9.24
N THR A 86 9.74 0.63 -9.01
CA THR A 86 9.94 0.07 -7.66
C THR A 86 10.62 1.06 -6.71
N ASP A 87 11.58 1.85 -7.18
CA ASP A 87 12.23 2.86 -6.35
C ASP A 87 11.26 3.96 -5.89
N ASP A 88 10.27 4.29 -6.69
CA ASP A 88 9.22 5.23 -6.31
C ASP A 88 8.31 4.65 -5.22
N ILE A 89 8.06 3.32 -5.23
CA ILE A 89 7.35 2.62 -4.16
C ILE A 89 8.17 2.67 -2.85
N ARG A 90 9.48 2.52 -2.93
CA ARG A 90 10.36 2.67 -1.76
C ARG A 90 10.30 4.07 -1.18
N GLU A 91 10.25 5.09 -2.03
CA GLU A 91 10.05 6.48 -1.60
C GLU A 91 8.73 6.66 -0.86
N ASP A 92 7.64 6.07 -1.34
CA ASP A 92 6.35 6.09 -0.64
C ASP A 92 6.45 5.40 0.73
N ALA A 93 7.17 4.27 0.83
CA ALA A 93 7.38 3.58 2.09
C ALA A 93 8.11 4.45 3.13
N GLU A 94 9.12 5.20 2.69
CA GLU A 94 9.83 6.14 3.57
C GLU A 94 8.94 7.30 4.03
N ARG A 95 8.11 7.83 3.14
CA ARG A 95 7.13 8.89 3.48
C ARG A 95 6.09 8.41 4.50
N VAL A 96 5.64 7.16 4.39
CA VAL A 96 4.72 6.55 5.37
C VAL A 96 5.39 6.44 6.75
N LYS A 97 6.65 6.03 6.82
CA LYS A 97 7.40 5.96 8.08
C LYS A 97 7.49 7.32 8.76
N ILE A 98 7.80 8.37 8.01
CA ILE A 98 7.90 9.74 8.53
C ILE A 98 6.55 10.21 9.07
N ARG A 99 5.47 9.99 8.34
CA ARG A 99 4.12 10.36 8.77
C ARG A 99 3.71 9.63 10.05
N ARG A 100 3.98 8.34 10.16
CA ARG A 100 3.72 7.56 11.38
C ARG A 100 4.50 8.10 12.57
N PHE A 101 5.78 8.39 12.38
CA PHE A 101 6.62 8.97 13.43
C PHE A 101 6.05 10.30 13.94
N ILE A 102 5.68 11.20 13.06
CA ILE A 102 5.07 12.50 13.41
C ILE A 102 3.76 12.30 14.17
N TYR A 103 2.90 11.39 13.69
CA TYR A 103 1.61 11.09 14.32
C TYR A 103 1.78 10.53 15.74
N GLU A 104 2.70 9.59 15.93
CA GLU A 104 3.00 9.00 17.23
C GLU A 104 3.55 10.05 18.21
N LYS A 105 4.42 10.94 17.74
CA LYS A 105 4.95 12.05 18.54
C LYS A 105 3.85 13.04 18.94
N ALA A 106 2.99 13.42 18.03
CA ALA A 106 1.88 14.30 18.32
C ALA A 106 0.93 13.69 19.36
N ASN A 107 0.56 12.41 19.23
CA ASN A 107 -0.28 11.72 20.21
C ASN A 107 0.40 11.61 21.58
N SER A 108 1.70 11.33 21.63
CA SER A 108 2.47 11.30 22.88
C SER A 108 2.44 12.64 23.60
N LEU A 109 2.61 13.74 22.88
CA LEU A 109 2.54 15.09 23.44
C LEU A 109 1.14 15.44 23.94
N MET A 110 0.09 15.08 23.20
CA MET A 110 -1.29 15.33 23.62
C MET A 110 -1.64 14.53 24.88
N THR A 111 -1.22 13.28 24.99
CA THR A 111 -1.43 12.45 26.18
C THR A 111 -0.74 13.06 27.40
N LYS A 112 0.50 13.53 27.30
CA LYS A 112 1.21 14.21 28.37
C LYS A 112 0.52 15.50 28.81
N THR A 113 0.01 16.28 27.88
CA THR A 113 -0.73 17.52 28.18
C THR A 113 -2.03 17.22 28.94
N ASN A 114 -2.76 16.19 28.56
CA ASN A 114 -3.97 15.77 29.27
C ASN A 114 -3.68 15.26 30.68
N ASP A 115 -2.59 14.49 30.88
CA ASP A 115 -2.16 14.04 32.20
C ASP A 115 -1.80 15.22 33.11
N HIS A 116 -1.15 16.24 32.59
CA HIS A 116 -0.87 17.48 33.35
C HIS A 116 -2.13 18.29 33.66
N ALA A 117 -3.12 18.32 32.76
CA ALA A 117 -4.37 19.05 32.95
C ALA A 117 -5.27 18.40 34.03
N ASN A 118 -5.13 17.09 34.26
CA ASN A 118 -5.91 16.33 35.26
C ASN A 118 -5.27 16.29 36.66
N ASN A 119 -4.11 16.86 36.82
CA ASN A 119 -3.40 17.01 38.08
C ASN A 119 -3.50 18.45 38.60
#